data_24246e375b39bccf354ad641edfe3d9c
#
_entry.id   24246e375b39bccf354ad641edfe3d9c
#
_cell.length_a   1.000
_cell.length_b   1.000
_cell.length_c   1.000
_cell.angle_alpha   90.00
_cell.angle_beta   90.00
_cell.angle_gamma   90.00
#
_symmetry.space_group_name_H-M   'P 1'
#
loop_
_entity.id
_entity.type
_entity.pdbx_description
1 polymer ?
#
loop_
_entity_poly.entity_id
_entity_poly.type
_entity_poly.pdbx_seq_one_letter_code
_entity_poly.pdbx_strand_id
1 'polypeptide(L)'
;FYSQFRSADTLYYVKQWPFRLNNTIFPEKEKSYRYVRYKGPKGSYCNIAEMAFFEDTSDTLALKGRIIGTPGCFQKDGSHDYYKVYDSNPYTYMDYKTPDEGWVGLDFGIPRRIKKFTYIPRNSDNFIHKGDVYELFYWHDKKWNSLGRQVAKADSLNYVIPRGVALFLKNHTQGKDERIFKKTDGRQQFW
;
A
#
# COMPACT_ATOMS: atom_id res chain seq x y z
N PHE A 1 6.94 -2.26 25.42
CA PHE A 1 8.40 -1.98 25.33
C PHE A 1 8.75 -0.92 24.26
N TYR A 2 7.95 -0.76 23.20
CA TYR A 2 8.24 0.18 22.09
C TYR A 2 7.40 1.45 22.09
N SER A 3 6.57 1.68 23.09
CA SER A 3 5.70 2.86 23.18
C SER A 3 6.40 4.13 23.61
N GLN A 4 7.65 4.05 24.08
CA GLN A 4 8.39 5.20 24.61
C GLN A 4 9.70 5.45 23.85
N PHE A 5 9.60 5.86 22.59
CA PHE A 5 10.72 6.47 21.91
C PHE A 5 10.94 7.88 22.52
N ARG A 6 12.03 8.08 23.26
CA ARG A 6 12.35 9.35 23.92
C ARG A 6 12.69 10.48 22.94
N SER A 7 13.12 10.12 21.72
CA SER A 7 13.36 11.05 20.61
C SER A 7 13.12 10.35 19.29
N ALA A 8 12.65 11.07 18.30
CA ALA A 8 12.45 10.58 16.96
C ALA A 8 12.86 11.64 15.93
N ASP A 9 13.63 11.22 14.94
CA ASP A 9 13.91 12.04 13.76
C ASP A 9 12.90 11.68 12.66
N THR A 10 12.36 12.69 11.99
CA THR A 10 11.59 12.46 10.78
C THR A 10 12.55 12.30 9.61
N LEU A 11 12.59 11.11 9.00
CA LEU A 11 13.37 10.84 7.79
C LEU A 11 12.71 11.42 6.55
N TYR A 12 11.41 11.37 6.50
CA TYR A 12 10.62 11.88 5.39
C TYR A 12 9.18 12.15 5.83
N TYR A 13 8.58 13.18 5.26
CA TYR A 13 7.17 13.50 5.46
C TYR A 13 6.46 13.53 4.11
N VAL A 14 5.46 12.67 3.93
CA VAL A 14 4.63 12.63 2.72
C VAL A 14 3.67 13.82 2.75
N LYS A 15 3.94 14.85 1.92
CA LYS A 15 3.15 16.10 1.88
C LYS A 15 1.92 16.01 0.98
N GLN A 16 1.95 15.09 0.02
CA GLN A 16 0.88 14.91 -0.97
C GLN A 16 0.53 13.44 -1.08
N TRP A 17 -0.68 13.16 -1.50
CA TRP A 17 -1.10 11.79 -1.75
C TRP A 17 -0.18 11.12 -2.78
N PRO A 18 0.37 9.93 -2.51
CA PRO A 18 1.28 9.28 -3.44
C PRO A 18 0.53 8.74 -4.65
N PHE A 19 0.87 9.26 -5.83
CA PHE A 19 0.26 8.85 -7.10
C PHE A 19 0.87 7.58 -7.71
N ARG A 20 2.05 7.16 -7.20
CA ARG A 20 2.76 6.00 -7.73
C ARG A 20 2.60 4.82 -6.79
N LEU A 21 2.50 3.62 -7.37
CA LEU A 21 2.52 2.39 -6.59
C LEU A 21 3.85 2.28 -5.82
N ASN A 22 4.98 2.33 -6.51
CA ASN A 22 6.31 2.28 -5.91
C ASN A 22 6.88 3.68 -5.72
N ASN A 23 7.21 4.03 -4.49
CA ASN A 23 7.82 5.30 -4.13
C ASN A 23 9.20 5.04 -3.56
N THR A 24 10.22 5.72 -4.09
CA THR A 24 11.61 5.64 -3.62
C THR A 24 12.02 6.99 -3.03
N ILE A 25 12.56 6.96 -1.82
CA ILE A 25 12.96 8.14 -1.07
C ILE A 25 14.44 8.01 -0.68
N PHE A 26 15.16 9.09 -0.82
CA PHE A 26 16.53 9.25 -0.37
C PHE A 26 16.54 10.27 0.78
N PRO A 27 16.63 9.81 2.05
CA PRO A 27 16.64 10.72 3.19
C PRO A 27 17.86 11.62 3.18
N GLU A 28 17.67 12.89 3.51
CA GLU A 28 18.78 13.87 3.62
C GLU A 28 19.61 13.65 4.90
N LYS A 29 19.05 13.00 5.90
CA LYS A 29 19.71 12.80 7.20
C LYS A 29 20.67 11.63 7.19
N GLU A 30 21.91 11.89 7.47
CA GLU A 30 23.00 10.90 7.50
C GLU A 30 23.26 10.31 8.90
N LYS A 31 22.21 9.95 9.60
CA LYS A 31 22.31 9.29 10.92
C LYS A 31 22.04 7.79 10.83
N SER A 32 22.53 7.05 11.81
CA SER A 32 22.20 5.64 11.97
C SER A 32 21.07 5.47 12.97
N TYR A 33 20.14 4.57 12.66
CA TYR A 33 18.95 4.29 13.46
C TYR A 33 18.82 2.79 13.71
N ARG A 34 18.62 2.41 14.96
CA ARG A 34 18.26 1.03 15.30
C ARG A 34 16.79 0.76 14.97
N TYR A 35 15.94 1.78 15.17
CA TYR A 35 14.50 1.67 14.96
C TYR A 35 14.05 2.61 13.85
N VAL A 36 13.26 2.09 12.94
CA VAL A 36 12.56 2.87 11.93
C VAL A 36 11.08 2.58 12.00
N ARG A 37 10.24 3.56 11.72
CA ARG A 37 8.79 3.36 11.69
C ARG A 37 8.09 4.25 10.69
N TYR A 38 6.99 3.76 10.16
CA TYR A 38 5.95 4.55 9.51
C TYR A 38 4.86 4.87 10.52
N LYS A 39 4.37 6.08 10.48
CA LYS A 39 3.18 6.53 11.19
C LYS A 39 2.22 7.11 10.17
N GLY A 40 0.99 6.60 10.13
CA GLY A 40 -0.05 7.10 9.24
C GLY A 40 -0.43 8.55 9.52
N PRO A 41 -1.02 9.24 8.54
CA PRO A 41 -1.57 10.58 8.74
C PRO A 41 -2.68 10.56 9.79
N LYS A 42 -2.98 11.73 10.35
CA LYS A 42 -4.08 11.89 11.30
C LYS A 42 -5.42 11.51 10.67
N GLY A 43 -6.25 10.79 11.39
CA GLY A 43 -7.54 10.29 10.90
C GLY A 43 -7.44 9.09 9.97
N SER A 44 -6.23 8.53 9.76
CA SER A 44 -6.04 7.33 8.94
C SER A 44 -5.85 6.08 9.79
N TYR A 45 -6.13 4.94 9.18
CA TYR A 45 -5.92 3.62 9.77
C TYR A 45 -4.51 3.06 9.51
N CYS A 46 -3.52 3.94 9.32
CA CYS A 46 -2.13 3.57 9.02
C CYS A 46 -1.98 2.69 7.76
N ASN A 47 -2.75 3.00 6.73
CA ASN A 47 -2.82 2.21 5.52
C ASN A 47 -1.52 2.27 4.72
N ILE A 48 -0.82 1.16 4.66
CA ILE A 48 0.41 0.98 3.87
C ILE A 48 0.56 -0.50 3.50
N ALA A 49 0.97 -0.77 2.25
CA ALA A 49 1.13 -2.14 1.77
C ALA A 49 2.54 -2.66 2.06
N GLU A 50 3.58 -1.96 1.61
CA GLU A 50 4.97 -2.42 1.76
C GLU A 50 5.92 -1.30 2.14
N MET A 51 6.98 -1.67 2.86
CA MET A 51 8.15 -0.83 3.11
C MET A 51 9.45 -1.64 3.04
N ALA A 52 10.51 -1.01 2.53
CA ALA A 52 11.85 -1.57 2.55
C ALA A 52 12.89 -0.47 2.79
N PHE A 53 13.95 -0.80 3.56
CA PHE A 53 15.03 0.13 3.91
C PHE A 53 16.36 -0.40 3.43
N PHE A 54 17.29 0.49 3.04
CA PHE A 54 18.56 0.13 2.42
C PHE A 54 19.71 1.00 2.98
N GLU A 55 20.88 0.41 3.16
CA GLU A 55 22.09 1.10 3.62
C GLU A 55 22.80 1.86 2.49
N ASP A 56 22.60 1.43 1.24
CA ASP A 56 23.10 2.13 0.08
C ASP A 56 22.00 2.43 -0.95
N THR A 57 22.23 3.42 -1.80
CA THR A 57 21.29 3.83 -2.85
C THR A 57 21.20 2.81 -3.98
N SER A 58 22.27 2.06 -4.22
CA SER A 58 22.36 0.98 -5.23
C SER A 58 21.86 -0.38 -4.73
N ASP A 59 21.67 -0.55 -3.41
CA ASP A 59 21.24 -1.83 -2.86
C ASP A 59 19.91 -2.31 -3.44
N THR A 60 19.83 -3.59 -3.77
CA THR A 60 18.61 -4.30 -4.15
C THR A 60 18.06 -5.17 -3.02
N LEU A 61 18.90 -5.54 -2.05
CA LEU A 61 18.51 -6.32 -0.88
C LEU A 61 18.18 -5.39 0.28
N ALA A 62 16.94 -5.47 0.73
CA ALA A 62 16.48 -4.68 1.87
C ALA A 62 17.10 -5.16 3.19
N LEU A 63 17.35 -4.21 4.09
CA LEU A 63 17.71 -4.47 5.46
C LEU A 63 16.65 -5.35 6.14
N LYS A 64 17.11 -6.34 6.89
CA LYS A 64 16.25 -7.21 7.70
C LYS A 64 16.25 -6.74 9.15
N GLY A 65 15.11 -6.90 9.81
CA GLY A 65 14.91 -6.55 11.20
C GLY A 65 13.70 -7.28 11.77
N ARG A 66 13.54 -7.21 13.09
CA ARG A 66 12.31 -7.69 13.72
C ARG A 66 11.19 -6.69 13.44
N ILE A 67 10.09 -7.17 12.88
CA ILE A 67 8.91 -6.34 12.63
C ILE A 67 8.31 -5.92 13.98
N ILE A 68 8.05 -4.64 14.13
CA ILE A 68 7.46 -4.03 15.32
C ILE A 68 6.31 -3.11 14.89
N GLY A 69 5.26 -3.04 15.71
CA GLY A 69 4.10 -2.22 15.36
C GLY A 69 2.99 -2.30 16.38
N THR A 70 1.90 -1.60 16.11
CA THR A 70 0.68 -1.66 16.92
C THR A 70 -0.18 -2.84 16.45
N PRO A 71 -0.50 -3.81 17.34
CA PRO A 71 -1.27 -4.98 16.96
C PRO A 71 -2.76 -4.67 16.77
N GLY A 72 -3.39 -5.44 15.93
CA GLY A 72 -4.82 -5.42 15.65
C GLY A 72 -5.17 -4.65 14.38
N CYS A 73 -6.09 -5.20 13.61
CA CYS A 73 -6.59 -4.64 12.37
C CYS A 73 -8.07 -4.27 12.47
N PHE A 74 -8.54 -3.44 11.52
CA PHE A 74 -9.92 -2.97 11.45
C PHE A 74 -10.94 -4.13 11.39
N GLN A 75 -10.63 -5.17 10.62
CA GLN A 75 -11.51 -6.33 10.47
C GLN A 75 -11.45 -7.31 11.66
N LYS A 76 -10.54 -7.12 12.62
CA LYS A 76 -10.33 -7.94 13.82
C LYS A 76 -10.01 -9.42 13.57
N ASP A 77 -9.62 -9.79 12.36
CA ASP A 77 -9.32 -11.16 11.92
C ASP A 77 -7.81 -11.39 11.68
N GLY A 78 -6.97 -10.35 11.87
CA GLY A 78 -5.53 -10.38 11.64
C GLY A 78 -5.12 -10.28 10.17
N SER A 79 -6.06 -10.23 9.23
CA SER A 79 -5.78 -10.20 7.79
C SER A 79 -4.98 -8.96 7.35
N HIS A 80 -5.10 -7.86 8.09
CA HIS A 80 -4.47 -6.57 7.80
C HIS A 80 -3.63 -6.04 8.98
N ASP A 81 -3.00 -6.94 9.72
CA ASP A 81 -2.15 -6.56 10.84
C ASP A 81 -0.79 -6.01 10.37
N TYR A 82 -0.06 -5.33 11.25
CA TYR A 82 1.16 -4.56 10.94
C TYR A 82 2.28 -5.37 10.25
N TYR A 83 2.37 -6.68 10.48
CA TYR A 83 3.38 -7.52 9.83
C TYR A 83 3.15 -7.70 8.31
N LYS A 84 1.97 -7.34 7.79
CA LYS A 84 1.67 -7.34 6.36
C LYS A 84 2.51 -6.35 5.56
N VAL A 85 3.09 -5.35 6.21
CA VAL A 85 3.92 -4.33 5.57
C VAL A 85 5.29 -4.85 5.13
N TYR A 86 5.65 -6.07 5.52
CA TYR A 86 6.95 -6.69 5.23
C TYR A 86 6.82 -8.14 4.73
N ASP A 87 5.67 -8.52 4.17
CA ASP A 87 5.43 -9.88 3.67
C ASP A 87 5.78 -10.05 2.19
N SER A 88 6.28 -9.01 1.55
CA SER A 88 6.64 -8.96 0.11
C SER A 88 5.45 -9.19 -0.83
N ASN A 89 4.25 -8.88 -0.35
CA ASN A 89 3.04 -8.97 -1.14
C ASN A 89 2.35 -7.59 -1.23
N PRO A 90 2.48 -6.86 -2.35
CA PRO A 90 1.93 -5.50 -2.48
C PRO A 90 0.40 -5.46 -2.46
N TYR A 91 -0.28 -6.60 -2.47
CA TYR A 91 -1.74 -6.70 -2.38
C TYR A 91 -2.26 -6.87 -0.95
N THR A 92 -1.38 -7.16 0.01
CA THR A 92 -1.67 -7.09 1.43
C THR A 92 -1.27 -5.72 1.99
N TYR A 93 -1.84 -5.33 3.11
CA TYR A 93 -1.55 -4.01 3.70
C TYR A 93 -1.92 -4.00 5.18
N MET A 94 -1.35 -3.07 5.90
CA MET A 94 -1.81 -2.74 7.24
C MET A 94 -3.05 -1.86 7.15
N ASP A 95 -4.06 -2.20 7.96
CA ASP A 95 -5.27 -1.41 8.18
C ASP A 95 -5.61 -1.46 9.68
N TYR A 96 -5.07 -0.50 10.43
CA TYR A 96 -5.14 -0.53 11.89
C TYR A 96 -6.58 -0.43 12.39
N LYS A 97 -6.84 -0.94 13.58
CA LYS A 97 -8.20 -1.06 14.15
C LYS A 97 -8.91 0.27 14.43
N THR A 98 -8.14 1.35 14.66
CA THR A 98 -8.66 2.69 14.98
C THR A 98 -7.90 3.74 14.19
N PRO A 99 -8.51 4.90 13.88
CA PRO A 99 -7.75 6.01 13.32
C PRO A 99 -6.72 6.54 14.31
N ASP A 100 -5.63 7.10 13.81
CA ASP A 100 -4.56 7.87 14.46
C ASP A 100 -3.44 7.09 15.17
N GLU A 101 -3.63 6.01 15.84
CA GLU A 101 -2.61 5.42 16.73
C GLU A 101 -1.76 4.31 16.08
N GLY A 102 -2.06 3.96 14.83
CA GLY A 102 -1.35 2.91 14.10
C GLY A 102 0.06 3.30 13.72
N TRP A 103 1.01 2.37 13.89
CA TRP A 103 2.36 2.49 13.37
C TRP A 103 2.96 1.10 13.13
N VAL A 104 3.93 1.04 12.21
CA VAL A 104 4.66 -0.18 11.89
C VAL A 104 6.11 0.17 11.59
N GLY A 105 7.04 -0.73 11.88
CA GLY A 105 8.45 -0.48 11.65
C GLY A 105 9.33 -1.71 11.83
N LEU A 106 10.64 -1.47 11.87
CA LEU A 106 11.66 -2.48 12.10
C LEU A 106 12.58 -2.12 13.26
N ASP A 107 12.96 -3.12 14.06
CA ASP A 107 14.10 -3.09 14.96
C ASP A 107 15.24 -3.86 14.29
N PHE A 108 16.26 -3.17 13.85
CA PHE A 108 17.44 -3.77 13.22
C PHE A 108 18.39 -4.45 14.20
N GLY A 109 18.12 -4.36 15.51
CA GLY A 109 19.02 -4.88 16.55
C GLY A 109 20.21 -3.95 16.85
N ILE A 110 20.82 -3.41 15.82
CA ILE A 110 21.92 -2.43 15.87
C ILE A 110 21.57 -1.20 15.03
N PRO A 111 22.20 -0.04 15.28
CA PRO A 111 22.01 1.13 14.42
C PRO A 111 22.46 0.87 12.97
N ARG A 112 21.60 1.21 12.02
CA ARG A 112 21.84 1.11 10.56
C ARG A 112 21.69 2.48 9.93
N ARG A 113 22.53 2.80 8.94
CA ARG A 113 22.42 4.01 8.15
C ARG A 113 21.40 3.80 7.04
N ILE A 114 20.39 4.65 6.95
CA ILE A 114 19.35 4.53 5.94
C ILE A 114 19.60 5.56 4.85
N LYS A 115 20.08 5.13 3.70
CA LYS A 115 20.32 5.98 2.52
C LYS A 115 19.20 5.94 1.50
N LYS A 116 18.39 4.89 1.53
CA LYS A 116 17.23 4.73 0.66
C LYS A 116 16.15 3.97 1.41
N PHE A 117 14.91 4.32 1.18
CA PHE A 117 13.78 3.44 1.48
C PHE A 117 12.73 3.51 0.38
N THR A 118 11.98 2.43 0.26
CA THR A 118 10.84 2.35 -0.65
C THR A 118 9.57 2.11 0.15
N TYR A 119 8.44 2.55 -0.39
CA TYR A 119 7.14 2.21 0.15
C TYR A 119 6.10 2.07 -0.94
N ILE A 120 5.13 1.20 -0.68
CA ILE A 120 3.93 1.01 -1.48
C ILE A 120 2.75 1.41 -0.59
N PRO A 121 2.00 2.46 -0.94
CA PRO A 121 0.76 2.79 -0.23
C PRO A 121 -0.24 1.68 -0.45
N ARG A 122 -1.27 1.59 0.41
CA ARG A 122 -2.43 0.76 0.11
C ARG A 122 -2.95 1.13 -1.28
N ASN A 123 -3.03 0.16 -2.17
CA ASN A 123 -3.42 0.36 -3.57
C ASN A 123 -4.87 -0.05 -3.87
N SER A 124 -5.55 -0.67 -2.92
CA SER A 124 -6.96 -1.02 -3.03
C SER A 124 -7.75 -0.20 -2.02
N ASP A 125 -8.28 0.93 -2.43
CA ASP A 125 -9.18 1.72 -1.60
C ASP A 125 -10.66 1.27 -1.73
N ASN A 126 -10.94 0.36 -2.66
CA ASN A 126 -12.28 -0.18 -2.95
C ASN A 126 -13.32 0.87 -3.37
N PHE A 127 -12.89 2.08 -3.69
CA PHE A 127 -13.78 3.16 -4.07
C PHE A 127 -13.52 3.62 -5.50
N ILE A 128 -14.61 4.00 -6.17
CA ILE A 128 -14.54 4.71 -7.45
C ILE A 128 -14.59 6.21 -7.13
N HIS A 129 -13.54 6.92 -7.51
CA HIS A 129 -13.42 8.36 -7.28
C HIS A 129 -14.07 9.14 -8.44
N LYS A 130 -15.06 9.95 -8.13
CA LYS A 130 -15.73 10.81 -9.10
C LYS A 130 -14.71 11.76 -9.76
N GLY A 131 -14.71 11.81 -11.08
CA GLY A 131 -13.79 12.62 -11.89
C GLY A 131 -12.59 11.84 -12.41
N ASP A 132 -12.25 10.69 -11.81
CA ASP A 132 -11.15 9.87 -12.28
C ASP A 132 -11.52 9.07 -13.54
N VAL A 133 -10.50 8.78 -14.34
CA VAL A 133 -10.60 7.98 -15.56
C VAL A 133 -10.26 6.54 -15.28
N TYR A 134 -11.21 5.67 -15.51
CA TYR A 134 -11.05 4.22 -15.31
C TYR A 134 -11.11 3.48 -16.65
N GLU A 135 -10.45 2.33 -16.72
CA GLU A 135 -10.52 1.39 -17.83
C GLU A 135 -10.68 -0.01 -17.28
N LEU A 136 -11.70 -0.72 -17.75
CA LEU A 136 -11.95 -2.11 -17.37
C LEU A 136 -11.42 -3.04 -18.47
N PHE A 137 -10.68 -4.05 -18.07
CA PHE A 137 -10.17 -5.09 -18.93
C PHE A 137 -10.77 -6.44 -18.54
N TYR A 138 -10.87 -7.34 -19.52
CA TYR A 138 -11.19 -8.75 -19.30
C TYR A 138 -10.13 -9.66 -19.92
N TRP A 139 -9.88 -10.80 -19.28
CA TRP A 139 -8.93 -11.79 -19.76
C TRP A 139 -9.57 -12.70 -20.78
N HIS A 140 -9.06 -12.72 -22.02
CA HIS A 140 -9.47 -13.61 -23.10
C HIS A 140 -8.33 -13.76 -24.11
N ASP A 141 -8.20 -14.96 -24.67
CA ASP A 141 -7.16 -15.30 -25.67
C ASP A 141 -5.75 -14.95 -25.17
N LYS A 142 -5.44 -15.31 -23.91
CA LYS A 142 -4.12 -15.10 -23.27
C LYS A 142 -3.69 -13.63 -23.18
N LYS A 143 -4.62 -12.69 -23.22
CA LYS A 143 -4.35 -11.25 -23.10
C LYS A 143 -5.47 -10.50 -22.39
N TRP A 144 -5.16 -9.33 -21.90
CA TRP A 144 -6.12 -8.36 -21.41
C TRP A 144 -6.73 -7.58 -22.57
N ASN A 145 -8.04 -7.62 -22.70
CA ASN A 145 -8.80 -6.90 -23.72
C ASN A 145 -9.58 -5.77 -23.04
N SER A 146 -9.48 -4.56 -23.57
CA SER A 146 -10.16 -3.39 -23.01
C SER A 146 -11.65 -3.38 -23.31
N LEU A 147 -12.45 -3.01 -22.32
CA LEU A 147 -13.86 -2.67 -22.45
C LEU A 147 -14.09 -1.14 -22.56
N GLY A 148 -13.00 -0.39 -22.71
CA GLY A 148 -13.03 1.05 -22.87
C GLY A 148 -12.82 1.84 -21.58
N ARG A 149 -12.60 3.15 -21.76
CA ARG A 149 -12.38 4.12 -20.68
C ARG A 149 -13.65 4.85 -20.34
N GLN A 150 -13.83 5.15 -19.06
CA GLN A 150 -14.93 5.98 -18.56
C GLN A 150 -14.39 6.97 -17.53
N VAL A 151 -14.93 8.19 -17.56
CA VAL A 151 -14.80 9.14 -16.44
C VAL A 151 -15.87 8.78 -15.43
N ALA A 152 -15.50 8.53 -14.19
CA ALA A 152 -16.45 8.23 -13.12
C ALA A 152 -17.32 9.45 -12.82
N LYS A 153 -18.62 9.31 -13.03
CA LYS A 153 -19.62 10.37 -12.73
C LYS A 153 -20.19 10.24 -11.32
N ALA A 154 -20.04 9.06 -10.71
CA ALA A 154 -20.49 8.72 -9.37
C ALA A 154 -19.45 7.77 -8.73
N ASP A 155 -19.80 7.14 -7.61
CA ASP A 155 -19.04 6.12 -6.90
C ASP A 155 -19.10 4.71 -7.54
N SER A 156 -19.55 4.64 -8.78
CA SER A 156 -19.72 3.39 -9.54
C SER A 156 -19.42 3.57 -11.02
N LEU A 157 -19.06 2.45 -11.67
CA LEU A 157 -18.82 2.35 -13.11
C LEU A 157 -19.75 1.28 -13.69
N ASN A 158 -20.23 1.50 -14.90
CA ASN A 158 -21.11 0.58 -15.60
C ASN A 158 -20.44 0.03 -16.87
N TYR A 159 -20.21 -1.26 -16.91
CA TYR A 159 -19.66 -1.97 -18.06
C TYR A 159 -20.53 -3.18 -18.41
N VAL A 160 -20.69 -3.44 -19.69
CA VAL A 160 -21.20 -4.73 -20.17
C VAL A 160 -20.01 -5.69 -20.20
N ILE A 161 -20.04 -6.71 -19.36
CA ILE A 161 -18.93 -7.65 -19.19
C ILE A 161 -19.28 -9.05 -19.73
N PRO A 162 -18.31 -9.76 -20.36
CA PRO A 162 -18.47 -11.17 -20.70
C PRO A 162 -18.63 -12.01 -19.41
N ARG A 163 -19.38 -13.11 -19.51
CA ARG A 163 -19.58 -13.99 -18.35
C ARG A 163 -18.33 -14.85 -18.10
N GLY A 164 -18.02 -15.08 -16.83
CA GLY A 164 -17.03 -16.08 -16.40
C GLY A 164 -15.57 -15.71 -16.65
N VAL A 165 -15.28 -14.46 -17.02
CA VAL A 165 -13.91 -13.97 -17.26
C VAL A 165 -13.30 -13.32 -16.04
N ALA A 166 -11.97 -13.33 -15.95
CA ALA A 166 -11.24 -12.48 -15.01
C ALA A 166 -11.28 -11.03 -15.49
N LEU A 167 -11.44 -10.10 -14.57
CA LEU A 167 -11.55 -8.67 -14.80
C LEU A 167 -10.39 -7.95 -14.11
N PHE A 168 -9.94 -6.84 -14.69
CA PHE A 168 -8.91 -5.97 -14.15
C PHE A 168 -9.32 -4.52 -14.39
N LEU A 169 -9.47 -3.76 -13.31
CA LEU A 169 -9.80 -2.34 -13.36
C LEU A 169 -8.53 -1.51 -13.15
N LYS A 170 -8.33 -0.51 -13.99
CA LYS A 170 -7.22 0.43 -13.91
C LYS A 170 -7.72 1.85 -13.71
N ASN A 171 -7.15 2.56 -12.75
CA ASN A 171 -7.35 3.99 -12.58
C ASN A 171 -6.22 4.76 -13.28
N HIS A 172 -6.52 5.39 -14.41
CA HIS A 172 -5.54 6.13 -15.19
C HIS A 172 -5.19 7.50 -14.60
N THR A 173 -6.09 8.10 -13.83
CA THR A 173 -5.85 9.42 -13.22
C THR A 173 -4.84 9.31 -12.08
N GLN A 174 -4.97 8.31 -11.24
CA GLN A 174 -4.09 8.11 -10.10
C GLN A 174 -2.88 7.20 -10.41
N GLY A 175 -2.84 6.60 -11.59
CA GLY A 175 -1.76 5.71 -11.99
C GLY A 175 -1.69 4.42 -11.16
N LYS A 176 -2.80 4.02 -10.55
CA LYS A 176 -2.93 2.80 -9.77
C LYS A 176 -3.50 1.67 -10.61
N ASP A 177 -2.96 0.48 -10.40
CA ASP A 177 -3.56 -0.74 -10.90
C ASP A 177 -4.46 -1.30 -9.80
N GLU A 178 -5.71 -1.55 -10.15
CA GLU A 178 -6.68 -2.16 -9.26
C GLU A 178 -6.51 -3.69 -9.26
N ARG A 179 -7.17 -4.35 -8.30
CA ARG A 179 -7.08 -5.81 -8.19
C ARG A 179 -7.77 -6.53 -9.34
N ILE A 180 -7.25 -7.71 -9.64
CA ILE A 180 -7.94 -8.68 -10.50
C ILE A 180 -9.12 -9.26 -9.71
N PHE A 181 -10.27 -9.35 -10.34
CA PHE A 181 -11.49 -9.89 -9.75
C PHE A 181 -12.34 -10.65 -10.75
N LYS A 182 -13.27 -11.42 -10.26
CA LYS A 182 -14.32 -12.09 -11.02
C LYS A 182 -15.67 -11.66 -10.50
N LYS A 183 -16.66 -11.54 -11.38
CA LYS A 183 -18.04 -11.31 -10.98
C LYS A 183 -18.81 -12.64 -11.00
N THR A 184 -19.29 -13.08 -9.84
CA THR A 184 -20.10 -14.27 -9.68
C THR A 184 -21.36 -13.89 -8.91
N ASP A 185 -22.54 -14.18 -9.48
CA ASP A 185 -23.85 -13.90 -8.89
C ASP A 185 -24.00 -12.44 -8.38
N GLY A 186 -23.53 -11.48 -9.19
CA GLY A 186 -23.60 -10.07 -8.89
C GLY A 186 -22.55 -9.55 -7.89
N ARG A 187 -21.76 -10.44 -7.27
CA ARG A 187 -20.70 -10.10 -6.31
C ARG A 187 -19.34 -10.12 -6.97
N GLN A 188 -18.46 -9.22 -6.52
CA GLN A 188 -17.05 -9.21 -6.91
C GLN A 188 -16.27 -10.12 -5.96
N GLN A 189 -15.46 -11.00 -6.54
CA GLN A 189 -14.52 -11.85 -5.84
C GLN A 189 -13.12 -11.48 -6.31
N PHE A 190 -12.28 -11.01 -5.39
CA PHE A 190 -10.91 -10.55 -5.65
C PHE A 190 -9.90 -11.66 -5.38
N TRP A 191 -8.73 -11.61 -6.06
CA TRP A 191 -7.56 -12.44 -5.81
C TRP A 191 -6.39 -11.61 -5.32
#